data_25ce4d60f8ad072dfd535d5ddb127a25
#
_entry.id   25ce4d60f8ad072dfd535d5ddb127a25
#
_cell.length_a   1.000
_cell.length_b   1.000
_cell.length_c   1.000
_cell.angle_alpha   90.00
_cell.angle_beta   90.00
_cell.angle_gamma   90.00
#
_symmetry.space_group_name_H-M   'P 1'
#
loop_
_entity.id
_entity.type
_entity.pdbx_description
1 polymer ?
#
loop_
_entity_poly.entity_id
_entity_poly.type
_entity_poly.pdbx_seq_one_letter_code
_entity_poly.pdbx_strand_id
1 'polypeptide(L)'
;MKFHKLVNQTTVGLLFFSSSLFSAIQIIQPSDNAYEEIQEALILAEPGDVIRLTAGTFFLQDSLSLDVMGVQIEGEGMDQTILNFSDQQSGAQGLSVTSDNVTLQDFSVQNAKGDAIKVKGVTNIKFLRVKTEWTNGPSSTNGAYGLYPVESKNVLIDGCVAIGASDAGIYVGQSQNIIVRNSRAEFNVAGIEIENSYYADVYNNIATNNTGGILVFDLPGLPQQDYL
;
A
#
# COMPACT_ATOMS: atom_id res chain seq x y z
N MET A 1 -53.25 10.55 -59.34
CA MET A 1 -53.20 9.71 -58.12
C MET A 1 -51.78 9.70 -57.63
N LYS A 2 -51.44 10.51 -56.60
CA LYS A 2 -50.10 10.59 -56.06
C LYS A 2 -50.09 9.85 -54.73
N PHE A 3 -49.30 8.77 -54.63
CA PHE A 3 -49.09 8.04 -53.38
C PHE A 3 -48.00 8.76 -52.55
N HIS A 4 -48.35 9.20 -51.35
CA HIS A 4 -47.39 9.68 -50.36
C HIS A 4 -46.92 8.46 -49.53
N LYS A 5 -45.63 8.20 -49.55
CA LYS A 5 -44.94 7.24 -48.67
C LYS A 5 -44.72 7.90 -47.32
N LEU A 6 -45.38 7.43 -46.27
CA LEU A 6 -45.02 7.76 -44.89
C LEU A 6 -43.74 6.99 -44.52
N VAL A 7 -42.72 7.71 -44.14
CA VAL A 7 -41.51 7.15 -43.52
C VAL A 7 -41.68 7.26 -42.00
N ASN A 8 -41.88 6.12 -41.34
CA ASN A 8 -41.85 6.05 -39.89
C ASN A 8 -40.39 6.15 -39.41
N GLN A 9 -40.04 7.24 -38.74
CA GLN A 9 -38.79 7.36 -37.99
C GLN A 9 -38.99 6.74 -36.62
N THR A 10 -38.39 5.57 -36.38
CA THR A 10 -38.30 4.96 -35.06
C THR A 10 -37.13 5.59 -34.32
N THR A 11 -37.41 6.48 -33.38
CA THR A 11 -36.40 7.06 -32.47
C THR A 11 -36.02 6.00 -31.43
N VAL A 12 -34.83 5.42 -31.55
CA VAL A 12 -34.27 4.57 -30.50
C VAL A 12 -33.68 5.49 -29.41
N GLY A 13 -34.40 5.62 -28.31
CA GLY A 13 -33.91 6.32 -27.13
C GLY A 13 -32.83 5.49 -26.44
N LEU A 14 -31.58 5.96 -26.47
CA LEU A 14 -30.50 5.40 -25.66
C LEU A 14 -30.72 5.83 -24.20
N LEU A 15 -31.17 4.91 -23.35
CA LEU A 15 -31.23 5.09 -21.91
C LEU A 15 -29.79 4.96 -21.36
N PHE A 16 -29.17 6.08 -21.04
CA PHE A 16 -27.96 6.10 -20.23
C PHE A 16 -28.36 5.82 -18.77
N PHE A 17 -28.10 4.61 -18.29
CA PHE A 17 -28.10 4.35 -16.88
C PHE A 17 -26.84 4.99 -16.30
N SER A 18 -26.99 6.13 -15.64
CA SER A 18 -25.97 6.65 -14.73
C SER A 18 -25.94 5.72 -13.52
N SER A 19 -25.00 4.76 -13.51
CA SER A 19 -24.66 4.04 -12.28
C SER A 19 -24.02 5.06 -11.34
N SER A 20 -24.73 5.45 -10.28
CA SER A 20 -24.11 6.09 -9.14
C SER A 20 -23.12 5.09 -8.55
N LEU A 21 -21.82 5.34 -8.69
CA LEU A 21 -20.76 4.61 -8.00
C LEU A 21 -20.92 4.90 -6.51
N PHE A 22 -21.64 4.03 -5.80
CA PHE A 22 -21.60 4.01 -4.34
C PHE A 22 -20.35 3.20 -3.98
N SER A 23 -19.42 3.82 -3.28
CA SER A 23 -18.32 3.14 -2.60
C SER A 23 -18.91 2.09 -1.64
N ALA A 24 -18.56 0.84 -1.82
CA ALA A 24 -18.91 -0.22 -0.90
C ALA A 24 -17.92 -0.28 0.26
N ILE A 25 -18.42 -0.66 1.44
CA ILE A 25 -17.57 -0.97 2.59
C ILE A 25 -17.72 -2.45 2.86
N GLN A 26 -16.64 -3.19 2.66
CA GLN A 26 -16.58 -4.59 3.03
C GLN A 26 -15.85 -4.74 4.36
N ILE A 27 -16.52 -5.32 5.37
CA ILE A 27 -15.96 -5.50 6.71
C ILE A 27 -15.51 -6.95 6.87
N ILE A 28 -14.25 -7.16 7.22
CA ILE A 28 -13.64 -8.47 7.43
C ILE A 28 -13.15 -8.56 8.87
N GLN A 29 -13.43 -9.69 9.51
CA GLN A 29 -13.01 -10.01 10.89
C GLN A 29 -11.94 -11.10 10.87
N PRO A 30 -11.08 -11.19 11.90
CA PRO A 30 -10.14 -12.30 12.02
C PRO A 30 -10.86 -13.66 12.00
N SER A 31 -10.41 -14.55 11.13
CA SER A 31 -10.95 -15.90 10.95
C SER A 31 -9.83 -16.86 10.51
N ASP A 32 -10.13 -18.16 10.51
CA ASP A 32 -9.20 -19.18 9.97
C ASP A 32 -9.05 -19.09 8.43
N ASN A 33 -9.98 -18.41 7.75
CA ASN A 33 -9.98 -18.16 6.31
C ASN A 33 -9.62 -16.69 5.98
N ALA A 34 -8.98 -15.99 6.88
CA ALA A 34 -8.73 -14.54 6.74
C ALA A 34 -7.96 -14.18 5.47
N TYR A 35 -7.02 -15.03 5.03
CA TYR A 35 -6.29 -14.80 3.80
C TYR A 35 -7.21 -14.79 2.59
N GLU A 36 -8.03 -15.83 2.43
CA GLU A 36 -8.94 -15.97 1.31
C GLU A 36 -9.98 -14.84 1.29
N GLU A 37 -10.53 -14.51 2.45
CA GLU A 37 -11.54 -13.45 2.59
C GLU A 37 -10.98 -12.07 2.22
N ILE A 38 -9.77 -11.73 2.70
CA ILE A 38 -9.12 -10.47 2.36
C ILE A 38 -8.73 -10.46 0.90
N GLN A 39 -8.08 -11.52 0.38
CA GLN A 39 -7.62 -11.55 -1.00
C GLN A 39 -8.79 -11.53 -2.00
N GLU A 40 -9.90 -12.21 -1.71
CA GLU A 40 -11.12 -12.14 -2.52
C GLU A 40 -11.68 -10.72 -2.53
N ALA A 41 -11.75 -10.06 -1.37
CA ALA A 41 -12.19 -8.67 -1.28
C ALA A 41 -11.32 -7.73 -2.10
N LEU A 42 -9.99 -7.89 -2.07
CA LEU A 42 -9.05 -7.09 -2.85
C LEU A 42 -9.17 -7.31 -4.37
N ILE A 43 -9.51 -8.53 -4.79
CA ILE A 43 -9.72 -8.88 -6.22
C ILE A 43 -11.05 -8.34 -6.74
N LEU A 44 -12.10 -8.43 -5.93
CA LEU A 44 -13.47 -8.07 -6.32
C LEU A 44 -13.81 -6.59 -6.05
N ALA A 45 -12.90 -5.84 -5.43
CA ALA A 45 -13.10 -4.42 -5.15
C ALA A 45 -13.32 -3.62 -6.44
N GLU A 46 -14.11 -2.57 -6.33
CA GLU A 46 -14.29 -1.55 -7.36
C GLU A 46 -13.61 -0.22 -6.93
N PRO A 47 -13.28 0.67 -7.88
CA PRO A 47 -12.69 1.97 -7.53
C PRO A 47 -13.55 2.78 -6.56
N GLY A 48 -12.98 3.13 -5.42
CA GLY A 48 -13.67 3.84 -4.33
C GLY A 48 -14.05 2.96 -3.15
N ASP A 49 -13.93 1.65 -3.26
CA ASP A 49 -14.28 0.72 -2.20
C ASP A 49 -13.32 0.79 -1.00
N VAL A 50 -13.88 0.45 0.16
CA VAL A 50 -13.17 0.38 1.43
C VAL A 50 -13.19 -1.06 1.95
N ILE A 51 -12.02 -1.65 2.09
CA ILE A 51 -11.82 -2.92 2.78
C ILE A 51 -11.48 -2.61 4.24
N ARG A 52 -12.44 -2.79 5.11
CA ARG A 52 -12.30 -2.52 6.55
C ARG A 52 -11.99 -3.79 7.31
N LEU A 53 -10.83 -3.81 7.96
CA LEU A 53 -10.37 -4.90 8.81
C LEU A 53 -10.64 -4.54 10.26
N THR A 54 -11.41 -5.36 10.98
CA THR A 54 -11.71 -5.10 12.40
C THR A 54 -10.49 -5.32 13.29
N ALA A 55 -10.58 -4.93 14.54
CA ALA A 55 -9.54 -5.23 15.52
C ALA A 55 -9.33 -6.74 15.68
N GLY A 56 -8.07 -7.14 15.83
CA GLY A 56 -7.62 -8.52 16.03
C GLY A 56 -6.43 -8.87 15.13
N THR A 57 -5.98 -10.11 15.22
CA THR A 57 -4.85 -10.63 14.45
C THR A 57 -5.38 -11.54 13.34
N PHE A 58 -5.04 -11.20 12.11
CA PHE A 58 -5.28 -11.97 10.90
C PHE A 58 -4.02 -12.78 10.59
N PHE A 59 -4.05 -14.10 10.77
CA PHE A 59 -2.93 -14.97 10.41
C PHE A 59 -3.00 -15.31 8.94
N LEU A 60 -1.96 -14.94 8.19
CA LEU A 60 -1.94 -14.99 6.74
C LEU A 60 -0.83 -15.93 6.26
N GLN A 61 -1.19 -16.95 5.50
CA GLN A 61 -0.25 -17.94 4.98
C GLN A 61 0.33 -17.60 3.62
N ASP A 62 -0.13 -16.52 3.00
CA ASP A 62 0.36 -16.10 1.69
C ASP A 62 0.39 -14.57 1.55
N SER A 63 1.08 -14.05 0.53
CA SER A 63 1.12 -12.63 0.20
C SER A 63 -0.24 -12.12 -0.24
N LEU A 64 -0.65 -10.95 0.25
CA LEU A 64 -1.80 -10.22 -0.28
C LEU A 64 -1.39 -9.36 -1.48
N SER A 65 -2.28 -9.24 -2.46
CA SER A 65 -2.06 -8.42 -3.66
C SER A 65 -3.26 -7.53 -3.96
N LEU A 66 -3.01 -6.23 -4.13
CA LEU A 66 -4.00 -5.23 -4.54
C LEU A 66 -3.60 -4.61 -5.88
N ASP A 67 -4.41 -4.87 -6.92
CA ASP A 67 -4.24 -4.33 -8.28
C ASP A 67 -5.50 -3.61 -8.78
N VAL A 68 -6.31 -3.08 -7.87
CA VAL A 68 -7.50 -2.27 -8.16
C VAL A 68 -7.28 -0.85 -7.69
N MET A 69 -7.42 0.11 -8.59
CA MET A 69 -7.21 1.52 -8.31
C MET A 69 -8.29 2.10 -7.38
N GLY A 70 -7.92 3.10 -6.60
CA GLY A 70 -8.86 3.86 -5.78
C GLY A 70 -9.36 3.14 -4.54
N VAL A 71 -8.80 2.00 -4.18
CA VAL A 71 -9.21 1.20 -3.01
C VAL A 71 -8.56 1.75 -1.74
N GLN A 72 -9.29 1.72 -0.65
CA GLN A 72 -8.78 1.96 0.69
C GLN A 72 -8.79 0.67 1.51
N ILE A 73 -7.65 0.35 2.14
CA ILE A 73 -7.57 -0.67 3.19
C ILE A 73 -7.43 0.06 4.52
N GLU A 74 -8.35 -0.19 5.44
CA GLU A 74 -8.31 0.44 6.76
C GLU A 74 -8.52 -0.55 7.91
N GLY A 75 -7.77 -0.35 8.99
CA GLY A 75 -7.95 -1.04 10.26
C GLY A 75 -8.57 -0.15 11.31
N GLU A 76 -8.63 -0.64 12.55
CA GLU A 76 -9.10 0.09 13.72
C GLU A 76 -7.95 0.71 14.54
N GLY A 77 -6.72 0.59 14.05
CA GLY A 77 -5.50 1.13 14.64
C GLY A 77 -4.30 0.23 14.43
N MET A 78 -3.10 0.79 14.33
CA MET A 78 -1.86 0.03 14.07
C MET A 78 -1.48 -0.97 15.17
N ASP A 79 -2.04 -0.83 16.36
CA ASP A 79 -1.85 -1.77 17.47
C ASP A 79 -3.10 -2.63 17.72
N GLN A 80 -4.16 -2.46 16.95
CA GLN A 80 -5.43 -3.17 17.11
C GLN A 80 -5.71 -4.12 15.94
N THR A 81 -5.42 -3.72 14.71
CA THR A 81 -5.60 -4.54 13.50
C THR A 81 -4.25 -5.00 12.99
N ILE A 82 -3.98 -6.30 13.04
CA ILE A 82 -2.67 -6.88 12.79
C ILE A 82 -2.77 -7.92 11.67
N LEU A 83 -2.12 -7.67 10.54
CA LEU A 83 -1.87 -8.63 9.47
C LEU A 83 -0.56 -9.36 9.78
N ASN A 84 -0.65 -10.58 10.28
CA ASN A 84 0.51 -11.36 10.73
C ASN A 84 0.87 -12.46 9.71
N PHE A 85 2.08 -12.36 9.16
CA PHE A 85 2.62 -13.26 8.15
C PHE A 85 3.62 -14.28 8.72
N SER A 86 3.60 -14.56 10.03
CA SER A 86 4.50 -15.57 10.64
C SER A 86 4.37 -16.95 9.99
N ASP A 87 3.18 -17.29 9.51
CA ASP A 87 2.86 -18.56 8.87
C ASP A 87 2.93 -18.51 7.34
N GLN A 88 3.46 -17.42 6.76
CA GLN A 88 3.55 -17.23 5.32
C GLN A 88 4.32 -18.39 4.64
N GLN A 89 3.72 -19.05 3.67
CA GLN A 89 4.29 -20.17 2.93
C GLN A 89 4.89 -19.74 1.59
N SER A 90 4.23 -18.81 0.91
CA SER A 90 4.65 -18.33 -0.41
C SER A 90 4.57 -16.80 -0.52
N GLY A 91 5.03 -16.26 -1.65
CA GLY A 91 5.13 -14.83 -1.87
C GLY A 91 6.40 -14.21 -1.28
N ALA A 92 6.77 -13.05 -1.80
CA ALA A 92 7.98 -12.33 -1.41
C ALA A 92 7.68 -11.07 -0.57
N GLN A 93 6.41 -10.71 -0.40
CA GLN A 93 5.95 -9.56 0.38
C GLN A 93 4.81 -9.98 1.31
N GLY A 94 4.52 -9.17 2.33
CA GLY A 94 3.27 -9.26 3.08
C GLY A 94 2.11 -8.74 2.23
N LEU A 95 2.13 -7.45 1.88
CA LEU A 95 1.16 -6.81 0.99
C LEU A 95 1.88 -6.20 -0.21
N SER A 96 1.41 -6.51 -1.42
CA SER A 96 1.85 -5.91 -2.68
C SER A 96 0.75 -5.02 -3.25
N VAL A 97 1.11 -3.79 -3.67
CA VAL A 97 0.18 -2.83 -4.32
C VAL A 97 0.79 -2.38 -5.65
N THR A 98 0.02 -2.52 -6.73
CA THR A 98 0.44 -2.16 -8.10
C THR A 98 -0.53 -1.21 -8.80
N SER A 99 -1.50 -0.68 -8.07
CA SER A 99 -2.55 0.20 -8.60
C SER A 99 -2.54 1.59 -7.97
N ASP A 100 -3.06 2.57 -8.72
CA ASP A 100 -3.07 3.99 -8.38
C ASP A 100 -4.15 4.37 -7.36
N ASN A 101 -3.96 5.53 -6.70
CA ASN A 101 -4.93 6.16 -5.81
C ASN A 101 -5.33 5.30 -4.60
N VAL A 102 -4.39 4.54 -4.06
CA VAL A 102 -4.61 3.65 -2.91
C VAL A 102 -4.32 4.36 -1.59
N THR A 103 -5.12 4.07 -0.57
CA THR A 103 -4.88 4.49 0.81
C THR A 103 -4.79 3.25 1.71
N LEU A 104 -3.71 3.16 2.46
CA LEU A 104 -3.47 2.15 3.49
C LEU A 104 -3.45 2.85 4.83
N GLN A 105 -4.33 2.48 5.78
CA GLN A 105 -4.39 3.19 7.05
C GLN A 105 -4.78 2.34 8.25
N ASP A 106 -4.24 2.72 9.42
CA ASP A 106 -4.68 2.25 10.75
C ASP A 106 -4.56 0.74 10.96
N PHE A 107 -3.50 0.10 10.45
CA PHE A 107 -3.21 -1.33 10.69
C PHE A 107 -1.70 -1.59 10.76
N SER A 108 -1.33 -2.80 11.17
CA SER A 108 0.05 -3.27 11.10
C SER A 108 0.23 -4.49 10.19
N VAL A 109 1.45 -4.60 9.62
CA VAL A 109 1.95 -5.80 8.93
C VAL A 109 3.12 -6.34 9.75
N GLN A 110 3.02 -7.59 10.18
CA GLN A 110 4.03 -8.22 11.00
C GLN A 110 4.62 -9.47 10.36
N ASN A 111 5.93 -9.67 10.57
CA ASN A 111 6.65 -10.92 10.31
C ASN A 111 6.59 -11.42 8.85
N ALA A 112 6.48 -10.51 7.87
CA ALA A 112 6.56 -10.90 6.47
C ALA A 112 7.93 -11.53 6.15
N LYS A 113 7.95 -12.55 5.27
CA LYS A 113 9.21 -13.21 4.85
C LYS A 113 10.13 -12.31 4.04
N GLY A 114 9.56 -11.42 3.25
CA GLY A 114 10.27 -10.40 2.50
C GLY A 114 9.81 -9.01 2.92
N ASP A 115 9.63 -8.09 1.97
CA ASP A 115 9.18 -6.73 2.28
C ASP A 115 7.81 -6.76 2.96
N ALA A 116 7.59 -5.94 3.99
CA ALA A 116 6.31 -5.96 4.66
C ALA A 116 5.20 -5.39 3.76
N ILE A 117 5.37 -4.17 3.21
CA ILE A 117 4.44 -3.58 2.25
C ILE A 117 5.22 -3.01 1.08
N LYS A 118 5.07 -3.62 -0.09
CA LYS A 118 5.67 -3.15 -1.34
C LYS A 118 4.65 -2.46 -2.22
N VAL A 119 5.00 -1.27 -2.69
CA VAL A 119 4.19 -0.50 -3.67
C VAL A 119 5.07 -0.19 -4.85
N LYS A 120 4.68 -0.62 -6.06
CA LYS A 120 5.53 -0.45 -7.24
C LYS A 120 4.79 0.21 -8.40
N GLY A 121 5.39 1.29 -8.95
CA GLY A 121 4.91 1.94 -10.17
C GLY A 121 3.60 2.70 -10.00
N VAL A 122 3.29 3.17 -8.79
CA VAL A 122 1.97 3.69 -8.39
C VAL A 122 1.96 5.21 -8.32
N THR A 123 0.88 5.82 -8.75
CA THR A 123 0.59 7.25 -8.55
C THR A 123 -0.45 7.46 -7.45
N ASN A 124 -0.19 8.39 -6.52
CA ASN A 124 -1.06 8.74 -5.38
C ASN A 124 -1.23 7.58 -4.39
N ILE A 125 -0.17 7.19 -3.70
CA ILE A 125 -0.21 6.25 -2.57
C ILE A 125 -0.13 7.00 -1.23
N LYS A 126 -0.97 6.59 -0.28
CA LYS A 126 -0.95 7.11 1.09
C LYS A 126 -0.80 5.98 2.09
N PHE A 127 0.17 6.13 2.99
CA PHE A 127 0.33 5.33 4.19
C PHE A 127 0.02 6.23 5.39
N LEU A 128 -1.06 5.98 6.10
CA LEU A 128 -1.51 6.79 7.22
C LEU A 128 -1.59 5.93 8.48
N ARG A 129 -0.68 6.15 9.43
CA ARG A 129 -0.64 5.40 10.69
C ARG A 129 -0.60 3.87 10.44
N VAL A 130 0.31 3.45 9.56
CA VAL A 130 0.59 2.04 9.29
C VAL A 130 1.87 1.65 10.02
N LYS A 131 1.87 0.48 10.63
CA LYS A 131 3.06 -0.09 11.26
C LYS A 131 3.55 -1.32 10.50
N THR A 132 4.87 -1.45 10.36
CA THR A 132 5.52 -2.67 9.90
C THR A 132 6.51 -3.13 10.96
N GLU A 133 6.51 -4.42 11.29
CA GLU A 133 7.31 -4.91 12.41
C GLU A 133 7.72 -6.39 12.26
N TRP A 134 8.96 -6.69 12.57
CA TRP A 134 9.42 -8.05 12.82
C TRP A 134 9.55 -8.26 14.33
N THR A 135 8.59 -8.98 14.91
CA THR A 135 8.36 -9.07 16.35
C THR A 135 9.45 -9.83 17.12
N ASN A 136 10.28 -10.63 16.44
CA ASN A 136 11.42 -11.32 17.03
C ASN A 136 12.66 -10.42 17.20
N GLY A 137 12.53 -9.11 16.88
CA GLY A 137 13.59 -8.14 16.94
C GLY A 137 14.44 -8.09 15.66
N PRO A 138 15.47 -7.22 15.63
CA PRO A 138 16.31 -7.04 14.47
C PRO A 138 17.09 -8.30 14.12
N SER A 139 17.04 -8.71 12.86
CA SER A 139 17.76 -9.87 12.33
C SER A 139 18.05 -9.68 10.85
N SER A 140 19.22 -10.12 10.39
CA SER A 140 19.55 -10.15 8.97
C SER A 140 18.69 -11.12 8.14
N THR A 141 17.87 -11.93 8.80
CA THR A 141 16.92 -12.85 8.15
C THR A 141 15.51 -12.27 8.04
N ASN A 142 15.27 -11.10 8.60
CA ASN A 142 14.01 -10.36 8.38
C ASN A 142 13.90 -9.88 6.94
N GLY A 143 12.71 -9.53 6.51
CA GLY A 143 12.52 -8.89 5.21
C GLY A 143 13.28 -7.57 5.10
N ALA A 144 13.63 -7.19 3.87
CA ALA A 144 14.51 -6.04 3.64
C ALA A 144 13.86 -4.72 4.02
N TYR A 145 12.61 -4.50 3.59
CA TYR A 145 11.96 -3.21 3.72
C TYR A 145 10.63 -3.28 4.47
N GLY A 146 10.41 -2.31 5.33
CA GLY A 146 9.12 -2.13 5.99
C GLY A 146 8.09 -1.51 5.05
N LEU A 147 8.06 -0.19 4.92
CA LEU A 147 7.28 0.52 3.90
C LEU A 147 8.17 0.75 2.67
N TYR A 148 7.76 0.19 1.53
CA TYR A 148 8.59 0.13 0.33
C TYR A 148 7.87 0.66 -0.93
N PRO A 149 7.58 1.96 -1.05
CA PRO A 149 7.20 2.56 -2.33
C PRO A 149 8.43 2.75 -3.24
N VAL A 150 8.34 2.22 -4.46
CA VAL A 150 9.39 2.29 -5.48
C VAL A 150 8.78 2.61 -6.85
N GLU A 151 9.51 3.38 -7.69
CA GLU A 151 9.04 3.81 -9.01
C GLU A 151 7.66 4.52 -8.94
N SER A 152 7.39 5.24 -7.85
CA SER A 152 6.06 5.76 -7.52
C SER A 152 6.04 7.30 -7.54
N LYS A 153 4.84 7.87 -7.64
CA LYS A 153 4.62 9.32 -7.69
C LYS A 153 3.55 9.75 -6.70
N ASN A 154 3.75 10.93 -6.08
CA ASN A 154 2.85 11.48 -5.05
C ASN A 154 2.70 10.48 -3.88
N VAL A 155 3.80 10.23 -3.19
CA VAL A 155 3.90 9.31 -2.04
C VAL A 155 3.72 10.08 -0.75
N LEU A 156 2.74 9.71 0.07
CA LEU A 156 2.56 10.24 1.42
C LEU A 156 2.73 9.13 2.46
N ILE A 157 3.68 9.32 3.38
CA ILE A 157 3.88 8.47 4.56
C ILE A 157 3.73 9.38 5.80
N ASP A 158 2.66 9.20 6.56
CA ASP A 158 2.31 10.07 7.69
C ASP A 158 1.94 9.28 8.94
N GLY A 159 2.64 9.51 10.04
CA GLY A 159 2.38 8.87 11.32
C GLY A 159 2.67 7.37 11.35
N CYS A 160 3.54 6.89 10.47
CA CYS A 160 3.86 5.46 10.33
C CYS A 160 4.97 5.01 11.27
N VAL A 161 5.05 3.71 11.51
CA VAL A 161 6.08 3.08 12.36
C VAL A 161 6.71 1.91 11.61
N ALA A 162 8.06 1.82 11.57
CA ALA A 162 8.77 0.72 10.92
C ALA A 162 9.86 0.17 11.83
N ILE A 163 9.79 -1.14 12.15
CA ILE A 163 10.64 -1.78 13.17
C ILE A 163 11.23 -3.08 12.64
N GLY A 164 12.56 -3.20 12.75
CA GLY A 164 13.28 -4.46 12.62
C GLY A 164 13.53 -4.95 11.20
N ALA A 165 13.40 -4.11 10.18
CA ALA A 165 13.77 -4.45 8.81
C ALA A 165 15.27 -4.76 8.70
N SER A 166 15.64 -5.74 7.87
CA SER A 166 17.04 -6.13 7.66
C SER A 166 17.81 -5.15 6.78
N ASP A 167 17.12 -4.19 6.18
CA ASP A 167 17.70 -3.06 5.45
C ASP A 167 16.98 -1.77 5.89
N ALA A 168 16.02 -1.21 5.17
CA ALA A 168 15.41 0.05 5.57
C ALA A 168 13.99 -0.11 6.16
N GLY A 169 13.71 0.59 7.27
CA GLY A 169 12.37 0.63 7.85
C GLY A 169 11.37 1.31 6.92
N ILE A 170 11.70 2.50 6.44
CA ILE A 170 10.96 3.25 5.41
C ILE A 170 11.92 3.50 4.25
N TYR A 171 11.64 2.89 3.11
CA TYR A 171 12.40 3.10 1.88
C TYR A 171 11.51 3.74 0.82
N VAL A 172 11.99 4.79 0.18
CA VAL A 172 11.35 5.40 -0.99
C VAL A 172 12.40 5.53 -2.10
N GLY A 173 12.26 4.74 -3.15
CA GLY A 173 13.23 4.68 -4.25
C GLY A 173 12.66 5.01 -5.61
N GLN A 174 13.47 5.61 -6.50
CA GLN A 174 13.13 5.99 -7.88
C GLN A 174 11.75 6.67 -8.00
N SER A 175 11.41 7.51 -7.03
CA SER A 175 10.09 8.09 -6.85
C SER A 175 10.12 9.62 -6.87
N GLN A 176 8.95 10.26 -6.96
CA GLN A 176 8.87 11.73 -6.95
C GLN A 176 7.63 12.26 -6.22
N ASN A 177 7.74 13.53 -5.76
CA ASN A 177 6.71 14.21 -4.96
C ASN A 177 6.40 13.40 -3.69
N ILE A 178 7.37 13.35 -2.80
CA ILE A 178 7.37 12.48 -1.62
C ILE A 178 7.21 13.32 -0.38
N ILE A 179 6.37 12.88 0.54
CA ILE A 179 6.28 13.44 1.89
C ILE A 179 6.40 12.27 2.87
N VAL A 180 7.42 12.32 3.73
CA VAL A 180 7.57 11.40 4.88
C VAL A 180 7.58 12.25 6.15
N ARG A 181 6.56 12.11 6.99
CA ARG A 181 6.44 12.95 8.18
C ARG A 181 5.82 12.23 9.37
N ASN A 182 6.08 12.79 10.58
CA ASN A 182 5.49 12.33 11.83
C ASN A 182 5.68 10.83 12.08
N SER A 183 6.67 10.22 11.43
CA SER A 183 6.89 8.77 11.40
C SER A 183 8.08 8.37 12.26
N ARG A 184 8.12 7.10 12.66
CA ARG A 184 9.15 6.53 13.51
C ARG A 184 9.73 5.28 12.86
N ALA A 185 11.05 5.22 12.77
CA ALA A 185 11.78 4.05 12.27
C ALA A 185 12.86 3.65 13.29
N GLU A 186 12.85 2.39 13.75
CA GLU A 186 13.78 1.93 14.75
C GLU A 186 14.16 0.46 14.59
N PHE A 187 15.40 0.16 15.03
CA PHE A 187 15.98 -1.17 14.96
C PHE A 187 16.11 -1.75 13.55
N ASN A 188 16.27 -0.88 12.54
CA ASN A 188 16.56 -1.24 11.15
C ASN A 188 18.05 -1.02 10.83
N VAL A 189 18.51 -1.39 9.64
CA VAL A 189 19.82 -0.94 9.15
C VAL A 189 19.74 0.54 8.80
N ALA A 190 18.87 0.96 7.89
CA ALA A 190 18.53 2.36 7.67
C ALA A 190 17.15 2.66 8.29
N GLY A 191 17.00 3.78 8.98
CA GLY A 191 15.70 4.17 9.53
C GLY A 191 14.76 4.62 8.40
N ILE A 192 15.11 5.71 7.74
CA ILE A 192 14.39 6.27 6.57
C ILE A 192 15.41 6.45 5.45
N GLU A 193 15.08 5.95 4.27
CA GLU A 193 15.95 6.00 3.10
C GLU A 193 15.20 6.58 1.91
N ILE A 194 15.80 7.61 1.29
CA ILE A 194 15.30 8.24 0.07
C ILE A 194 16.39 8.07 -0.99
N GLU A 195 16.13 7.18 -1.96
CA GLU A 195 17.12 6.78 -2.94
C GLU A 195 16.68 7.12 -4.37
N ASN A 196 17.58 7.71 -5.18
CA ASN A 196 17.31 8.06 -6.59
C ASN A 196 15.95 8.74 -6.80
N SER A 197 15.57 9.64 -5.92
CA SER A 197 14.21 10.22 -5.84
C SER A 197 14.26 11.75 -5.91
N TYR A 198 13.12 12.36 -6.29
CA TYR A 198 13.02 13.81 -6.50
C TYR A 198 11.88 14.42 -5.70
N TYR A 199 12.06 15.67 -5.25
CA TYR A 199 11.05 16.46 -4.55
C TYR A 199 10.53 15.76 -3.29
N ALA A 200 11.46 15.45 -2.37
CA ALA A 200 11.14 14.77 -1.12
C ALA A 200 11.21 15.75 0.06
N ASP A 201 10.10 15.87 0.79
CA ASP A 201 10.00 16.55 2.07
C ASP A 201 9.99 15.51 3.20
N VAL A 202 11.06 15.46 3.99
CA VAL A 202 11.24 14.52 5.11
C VAL A 202 11.36 15.32 6.40
N TYR A 203 10.31 15.35 7.23
CA TYR A 203 10.29 16.21 8.41
C TYR A 203 9.49 15.63 9.59
N ASN A 204 9.79 16.07 10.80
CA ASN A 204 9.15 15.63 12.04
C ASN A 204 9.19 14.12 12.25
N ASN A 205 10.23 13.44 11.77
CA ASN A 205 10.41 12.01 11.92
C ASN A 205 11.40 11.68 13.05
N ILE A 206 11.29 10.47 13.58
CA ILE A 206 12.23 9.92 14.56
C ILE A 206 12.86 8.67 13.93
N ALA A 207 14.17 8.71 13.71
CA ALA A 207 14.97 7.55 13.32
C ALA A 207 15.96 7.26 14.45
N THR A 208 15.74 6.17 15.20
CA THR A 208 16.53 5.85 16.39
C THR A 208 16.90 4.37 16.45
N ASN A 209 18.02 4.04 17.08
CA ASN A 209 18.50 2.66 17.20
C ASN A 209 18.69 1.93 15.84
N ASN A 210 18.90 2.67 14.76
CA ASN A 210 19.25 2.13 13.45
C ASN A 210 20.78 2.26 13.25
N THR A 211 21.35 1.53 12.31
CA THR A 211 22.76 1.74 11.90
C THR A 211 22.93 3.07 11.19
N GLY A 212 22.00 3.42 10.27
CA GLY A 212 21.86 4.72 9.64
C GLY A 212 20.54 5.37 10.05
N GLY A 213 20.51 6.66 10.35
CA GLY A 213 19.29 7.37 10.74
C GLY A 213 18.39 7.66 9.54
N ILE A 214 18.57 8.84 8.90
CA ILE A 214 17.89 9.26 7.68
C ILE A 214 18.96 9.39 6.60
N LEU A 215 18.82 8.62 5.53
CA LEU A 215 19.75 8.53 4.43
C LEU A 215 19.14 9.07 3.15
N VAL A 216 19.88 9.90 2.42
CA VAL A 216 19.47 10.45 1.11
C VAL A 216 20.64 10.30 0.17
N PHE A 217 20.50 9.55 -0.89
CA PHE A 217 21.58 9.32 -1.85
C PHE A 217 21.09 8.80 -3.20
N ASP A 218 21.98 8.85 -4.19
CA ASP A 218 21.77 8.27 -5.49
C ASP A 218 22.76 7.13 -5.72
N LEU A 219 22.29 5.99 -6.17
CA LEU A 219 23.11 4.89 -6.65
C LEU A 219 23.35 5.03 -8.17
N PRO A 220 24.60 5.01 -8.63
CA PRO A 220 24.90 5.00 -10.05
C PRO A 220 24.44 3.67 -10.68
N GLY A 221 23.73 3.74 -11.81
CA GLY A 221 23.27 2.56 -12.55
C GLY A 221 21.85 2.11 -12.23
N LEU A 222 21.18 2.71 -11.25
CA LEU A 222 19.73 2.63 -11.15
C LEU A 222 19.09 3.60 -12.16
N PRO A 223 17.95 3.23 -12.79
CA PRO A 223 17.26 4.13 -13.67
C PRO A 223 16.88 5.40 -12.89
N GLN A 224 17.49 6.51 -13.24
CA GLN A 224 16.90 7.80 -12.96
C GLN A 224 15.84 7.96 -14.03
N GLN A 225 14.59 7.90 -13.66
CA GLN A 225 13.55 8.23 -14.61
C GLN A 225 13.72 9.72 -14.91
N ASP A 226 14.02 10.05 -16.16
CA ASP A 226 14.05 11.43 -16.64
C ASP A 226 12.64 12.00 -16.55
N TYR A 227 12.32 12.56 -15.40
CA TYR A 227 11.11 13.36 -15.21
C TYR A 227 11.43 14.81 -15.56
N LEU A 228 11.46 15.09 -16.85
CA LEU A 228 11.40 16.43 -17.38
C LEU A 228 9.94 16.90 -17.51
#